data_7a5cfa2e927a692fc83a62fff44d251c
#
_entry.id   7a5cfa2e927a692fc83a62fff44d251c
#
_cell.length_a   1.000
_cell.length_b   1.000
_cell.length_c   1.000
_cell.angle_alpha   90.00
_cell.angle_beta   90.00
_cell.angle_gamma   90.00
#
_symmetry.space_group_name_H-M   'P 1'
#
loop_
_entity.id
_entity.type
_entity.pdbx_description
1 polymer ?
#
loop_
_entity_poly.entity_id
_entity_poly.type
_entity_poly.pdbx_seq_one_letter_code
_entity_poly.pdbx_strand_id
1 'polypeptide(L)'
;MDYKFNGSGVFFTSDTHFNHTNIIRFCSRPFKDVEHMNETLIANWNRVVGPDNIVFHLGDFCLGGSAEWTKILKRLNGKIYLIAGNHDMKNLRQNYTKYFELITMQMYIEVDKQKIYLNHCPFLCYSGSYDDTWQLFGHVHTSRNNTGK
;
A
#
# COMPACT_ATOMS: atom_id res chain seq x y z
N MET A 1 -14.24 -14.93 -7.00
CA MET A 1 -14.77 -14.42 -5.71
C MET A 1 -14.89 -12.92 -5.87
N ASP A 2 -16.08 -12.38 -5.76
CA ASP A 2 -16.31 -10.97 -6.00
C ASP A 2 -16.08 -10.20 -4.70
N TYR A 3 -14.96 -9.51 -4.62
CA TYR A 3 -14.65 -8.63 -3.50
C TYR A 3 -15.41 -7.31 -3.67
N LYS A 4 -16.53 -7.19 -2.96
CA LYS A 4 -17.37 -5.99 -2.97
C LYS A 4 -17.32 -5.27 -1.63
N PHE A 5 -17.16 -3.98 -1.67
CA PHE A 5 -17.02 -3.12 -0.50
C PHE A 5 -17.94 -1.91 -0.60
N ASN A 6 -18.42 -1.45 0.55
CA ASN A 6 -19.03 -0.13 0.68
C ASN A 6 -17.91 0.90 0.85
N GLY A 7 -17.93 1.96 0.08
CA GLY A 7 -16.86 2.97 0.05
C GLY A 7 -16.69 3.75 1.36
N SER A 8 -17.70 3.73 2.23
CA SER A 8 -17.57 4.31 3.55
C SER A 8 -16.51 3.57 4.37
N GLY A 9 -15.37 4.22 4.61
CA GLY A 9 -14.27 3.65 5.39
C GLY A 9 -13.31 2.74 4.59
N VAL A 10 -13.30 2.85 3.27
CA VAL A 10 -12.28 2.24 2.40
C VAL A 10 -11.22 3.27 2.03
N PHE A 11 -9.96 2.91 2.23
CA PHE A 11 -8.80 3.75 1.95
C PHE A 11 -7.81 3.03 1.04
N PHE A 12 -7.09 3.82 0.23
CA PHE A 12 -6.03 3.34 -0.63
C PHE A 12 -4.74 4.10 -0.34
N THR A 13 -3.64 3.38 -0.26
CA THR A 13 -2.30 3.95 -0.09
C THR A 13 -1.25 3.06 -0.76
N SER A 14 -0.05 3.57 -0.95
CA SER A 14 1.07 2.85 -1.54
C SER A 14 2.40 3.40 -1.05
N ASP A 15 3.46 2.61 -1.25
CA ASP A 15 4.86 3.06 -1.16
C ASP A 15 5.18 3.79 0.16
N THR A 16 4.66 3.29 1.27
CA THR A 16 4.97 3.86 2.59
C THR A 16 6.45 3.74 2.92
N HIS A 17 7.09 2.64 2.50
CA HIS A 17 8.51 2.39 2.72
C HIS A 17 8.94 2.59 4.17
N PHE A 18 8.15 2.11 5.13
CA PHE A 18 8.56 2.15 6.54
C PHE A 18 9.97 1.59 6.72
N ASN A 19 10.76 2.16 7.61
CA ASN A 19 12.15 1.78 7.90
C ASN A 19 13.14 1.94 6.73
N HIS A 20 12.77 2.61 5.65
CA HIS A 20 13.62 2.78 4.49
C HIS A 20 14.32 4.16 4.51
N THR A 21 15.45 4.25 5.20
CA THR A 21 16.22 5.52 5.37
C THR A 21 16.53 6.20 4.02
N ASN A 22 16.98 5.43 3.04
CA ASN A 22 17.40 5.99 1.76
C ASN A 22 16.26 6.57 0.93
N ILE A 23 15.00 6.13 1.13
CA ILE A 23 13.85 6.64 0.38
C ILE A 23 13.62 8.13 0.66
N ILE A 24 14.01 8.60 1.84
CA ILE A 24 13.91 10.02 2.20
C ILE A 24 14.70 10.86 1.19
N ARG A 25 15.92 10.46 0.90
CA ARG A 25 16.76 11.14 -0.09
C ARG A 25 16.31 10.88 -1.53
N PHE A 26 16.03 9.63 -1.88
CA PHE A 26 15.67 9.24 -3.25
C PHE A 26 14.40 9.93 -3.74
N CYS A 27 13.42 10.11 -2.85
CA CYS A 27 12.14 10.72 -3.18
C CYS A 27 11.97 12.12 -2.59
N SER A 28 13.05 12.73 -2.06
CA SER A 28 13.01 14.07 -1.44
C SER A 28 11.89 14.21 -0.42
N ARG A 29 11.69 13.18 0.42
CA ARG A 29 10.63 13.18 1.45
C ARG A 29 10.98 14.21 2.54
N PRO A 30 9.99 14.94 3.10
CA PRO A 30 10.21 16.02 4.05
C PRO A 30 10.42 15.51 5.49
N PHE A 31 11.30 14.52 5.67
CA PHE A 31 11.59 13.93 6.97
C PHE A 31 13.08 14.08 7.29
N LYS A 32 13.40 14.35 8.57
CA LYS A 32 14.78 14.51 9.05
C LYS A 32 15.55 13.19 9.09
N ASP A 33 14.83 12.10 9.42
CA ASP A 33 15.36 10.75 9.56
C ASP A 33 14.23 9.72 9.41
N VAL A 34 14.60 8.44 9.43
CA VAL A 34 13.64 7.33 9.24
C VAL A 34 12.67 7.20 10.41
N GLU A 35 13.09 7.51 11.62
CA GLU A 35 12.23 7.48 12.81
C GLU A 35 11.13 8.53 12.69
N HIS A 36 11.51 9.78 12.37
CA HIS A 36 10.55 10.86 12.12
C HIS A 36 9.57 10.50 10.97
N MET A 37 10.08 9.86 9.91
CA MET A 37 9.23 9.38 8.82
C MET A 37 8.22 8.34 9.32
N ASN A 38 8.67 7.31 10.03
CA ASN A 38 7.81 6.25 10.54
C ASN A 38 6.73 6.80 11.48
N GLU A 39 7.11 7.61 12.45
CA GLU A 39 6.18 8.21 13.41
C GLU A 39 5.13 9.09 12.72
N THR A 40 5.56 9.90 11.78
CA THR A 40 4.65 10.76 11.02
C THR A 40 3.67 9.96 10.16
N LEU A 41 4.15 8.93 9.46
CA LEU A 41 3.31 8.08 8.63
C LEU A 41 2.29 7.31 9.46
N ILE A 42 2.69 6.74 10.62
CA ILE A 42 1.77 6.05 11.53
C ILE A 42 0.71 7.01 12.08
N ALA A 43 1.14 8.19 12.52
CA ALA A 43 0.22 9.20 13.04
C ALA A 43 -0.81 9.65 11.99
N ASN A 44 -0.35 9.90 10.76
CA ASN A 44 -1.22 10.28 9.65
C ASN A 44 -2.19 9.16 9.27
N TRP A 45 -1.72 7.92 9.21
CA TRP A 45 -2.54 6.75 8.98
C TRP A 45 -3.66 6.64 10.02
N ASN A 46 -3.29 6.60 11.30
CA ASN A 46 -4.25 6.39 12.38
C ASN A 46 -5.20 7.57 12.62
N ARG A 47 -4.86 8.76 12.12
CA ARG A 47 -5.75 9.92 12.16
C ARG A 47 -6.99 9.73 11.26
N VAL A 48 -6.87 8.99 10.16
CA VAL A 48 -7.94 8.82 9.18
C VAL A 48 -8.51 7.41 9.17
N VAL A 49 -7.73 6.41 9.55
CA VAL A 49 -8.12 5.00 9.55
C VAL A 49 -8.51 4.56 10.95
N GLY A 50 -9.76 4.21 11.13
CA GLY A 50 -10.27 3.59 12.35
C GLY A 50 -10.10 2.05 12.34
N PRO A 51 -10.36 1.37 13.47
CA PRO A 51 -10.12 -0.07 13.62
C PRO A 51 -10.94 -0.94 12.66
N ASP A 52 -12.13 -0.51 12.26
CA ASP A 52 -13.02 -1.25 11.37
C ASP A 52 -12.91 -0.85 9.90
N ASN A 53 -12.12 0.16 9.59
CA ASN A 53 -11.89 0.59 8.22
C ASN A 53 -11.05 -0.42 7.43
N ILE A 54 -11.17 -0.35 6.11
CA ILE A 54 -10.44 -1.20 5.18
C ILE A 54 -9.35 -0.37 4.49
N VAL A 55 -8.15 -0.91 4.43
CA VAL A 55 -7.04 -0.26 3.73
C VAL A 55 -6.47 -1.21 2.69
N PHE A 56 -6.46 -0.78 1.45
CA PHE A 56 -5.70 -1.42 0.38
C PHE A 56 -4.35 -0.73 0.26
N HIS A 57 -3.29 -1.44 0.66
CA HIS A 57 -1.92 -0.99 0.50
C HIS A 57 -1.33 -1.57 -0.79
N LEU A 58 -1.00 -0.72 -1.74
CA LEU A 58 -0.57 -1.11 -3.09
C LEU A 58 0.94 -1.35 -3.20
N GLY A 59 1.54 -1.88 -2.13
CA GLY A 59 2.91 -2.39 -2.13
C GLY A 59 3.99 -1.43 -1.66
N ASP A 60 5.19 -2.00 -1.53
CA ASP A 60 6.36 -1.35 -0.97
C ASP A 60 6.09 -0.80 0.44
N PHE A 61 5.63 -1.73 1.30
CA PHE A 61 5.13 -1.41 2.63
C PHE A 61 6.27 -1.03 3.59
N CYS A 62 7.22 -1.94 3.82
CA CYS A 62 8.22 -1.76 4.86
C CYS A 62 9.53 -2.46 4.51
N LEU A 63 10.66 -1.80 4.74
CA LEU A 63 11.99 -2.40 4.63
C LEU A 63 12.34 -3.14 5.92
N GLY A 64 13.11 -4.22 5.80
CA GLY A 64 13.53 -5.06 6.91
C GLY A 64 12.86 -6.42 6.92
N GLY A 65 13.01 -7.15 7.99
CA GLY A 65 12.48 -8.49 8.17
C GLY A 65 11.15 -8.51 8.95
N SER A 66 10.80 -9.69 9.44
CA SER A 66 9.53 -9.91 10.15
C SER A 66 9.38 -9.10 11.43
N ALA A 67 10.48 -8.82 12.13
CA ALA A 67 10.47 -8.04 13.35
C ALA A 67 10.10 -6.58 13.08
N GLU A 68 10.69 -5.97 12.06
CA GLU A 68 10.43 -4.60 11.63
C GLU A 68 8.99 -4.43 11.14
N TRP A 69 8.54 -5.36 10.29
CA TRP A 69 7.15 -5.38 9.81
C TRP A 69 6.16 -5.48 10.99
N THR A 70 6.42 -6.40 11.92
CA THR A 70 5.55 -6.60 13.09
C THR A 70 5.47 -5.35 13.97
N LYS A 71 6.58 -4.63 14.17
CA LYS A 71 6.58 -3.39 14.95
C LYS A 71 5.66 -2.32 14.34
N ILE A 72 5.70 -2.17 13.03
CA ILE A 72 4.84 -1.22 12.33
C ILE A 72 3.38 -1.68 12.34
N LEU A 73 3.12 -2.92 11.91
CA LEU A 73 1.76 -3.45 11.76
C LEU A 73 0.95 -3.43 13.07
N LYS A 74 1.59 -3.67 14.21
CA LYS A 74 0.93 -3.58 15.53
C LYS A 74 0.42 -2.19 15.89
N ARG A 75 0.89 -1.16 15.19
CA ARG A 75 0.59 0.24 15.47
C ARG A 75 -0.41 0.85 14.48
N LEU A 76 -0.68 0.16 13.37
CA LEU A 76 -1.59 0.63 12.35
C LEU A 76 -3.02 0.14 12.61
N ASN A 77 -3.98 1.05 12.48
CA ASN A 77 -5.40 0.72 12.54
C ASN A 77 -5.89 0.14 11.21
N GLY A 78 -7.02 -0.56 11.28
CA GLY A 78 -7.80 -1.02 10.13
C GLY A 78 -7.48 -2.45 9.70
N LYS A 79 -8.30 -2.93 8.78
CA LYS A 79 -8.20 -4.24 8.12
C LYS A 79 -7.40 -4.05 6.83
N ILE A 80 -6.16 -4.55 6.80
CA ILE A 80 -5.21 -4.24 5.74
C ILE A 80 -5.15 -5.37 4.72
N TYR A 81 -5.37 -5.03 3.45
CA TYR A 81 -5.11 -5.86 2.28
C TYR A 81 -3.81 -5.38 1.63
N LEU A 82 -2.83 -6.27 1.47
CA LEU A 82 -1.55 -5.92 0.84
C LEU A 82 -1.50 -6.45 -0.60
N ILE A 83 -1.37 -5.54 -1.54
CA ILE A 83 -0.96 -5.86 -2.91
C ILE A 83 0.56 -5.73 -2.95
N ALA A 84 1.26 -6.85 -2.94
CA ALA A 84 2.70 -6.87 -2.71
C ALA A 84 3.50 -6.14 -3.81
N GLY A 85 4.38 -5.25 -3.38
CA GLY A 85 5.36 -4.56 -4.22
C GLY A 85 6.68 -5.33 -4.33
N ASN A 86 7.58 -4.82 -5.15
CA ASN A 86 8.87 -5.48 -5.38
C ASN A 86 9.77 -5.51 -4.13
N HIS A 87 9.65 -4.54 -3.22
CA HIS A 87 10.39 -4.54 -1.95
C HIS A 87 9.78 -5.47 -0.90
N ASP A 88 8.53 -5.89 -1.07
CA ASP A 88 7.84 -6.79 -0.14
C ASP A 88 8.18 -8.25 -0.36
N MET A 89 8.63 -8.63 -1.56
CA MET A 89 8.82 -10.02 -2.02
C MET A 89 9.63 -10.89 -1.08
N LYS A 90 10.66 -10.31 -0.42
CA LYS A 90 11.50 -11.04 0.53
C LYS A 90 10.73 -11.52 1.75
N ASN A 91 9.68 -10.79 2.13
CA ASN A 91 8.89 -11.06 3.32
C ASN A 91 7.65 -11.92 3.06
N LEU A 92 7.26 -12.15 1.79
CA LEU A 92 6.04 -12.91 1.47
C LEU A 92 6.05 -14.36 1.94
N ARG A 93 7.23 -14.92 2.22
CA ARG A 93 7.39 -16.28 2.78
C ARG A 93 7.08 -16.34 4.28
N GLN A 94 6.97 -15.21 4.95
CA GLN A 94 6.65 -15.10 6.36
C GLN A 94 5.12 -15.17 6.55
N ASN A 95 4.69 -15.68 7.70
CA ASN A 95 3.26 -15.72 8.00
C ASN A 95 2.81 -14.42 8.68
N TYR A 96 2.21 -13.53 7.90
CA TYR A 96 1.63 -12.26 8.37
C TYR A 96 0.10 -12.29 8.43
N THR A 97 -0.53 -13.45 8.30
CA THR A 97 -1.99 -13.58 8.18
C THR A 97 -2.77 -12.96 9.33
N LYS A 98 -2.17 -12.82 10.50
CA LYS A 98 -2.81 -12.13 11.63
C LYS A 98 -2.82 -10.61 11.54
N TYR A 99 -2.12 -10.02 10.57
CA TYR A 99 -2.03 -8.56 10.39
C TYR A 99 -2.64 -8.10 9.06
N PHE A 100 -2.72 -8.99 8.08
CA PHE A 100 -3.31 -8.71 6.77
C PHE A 100 -4.50 -9.63 6.56
N GLU A 101 -5.59 -9.07 6.06
CA GLU A 101 -6.76 -9.85 5.60
C GLU A 101 -6.39 -10.70 4.39
N LEU A 102 -5.55 -10.15 3.51
CA LEU A 102 -5.05 -10.81 2.32
C LEU A 102 -3.69 -10.22 1.91
N ILE A 103 -2.81 -11.07 1.39
CA ILE A 103 -1.61 -10.66 0.65
C ILE A 103 -1.70 -11.28 -0.74
N THR A 104 -1.63 -10.46 -1.77
CA THR A 104 -1.69 -10.90 -3.17
C THR A 104 -0.83 -10.00 -4.05
N MET A 105 -0.58 -10.40 -5.30
CA MET A 105 0.16 -9.59 -6.27
C MET A 105 -0.74 -8.61 -7.02
N GLN A 106 -2.01 -8.92 -7.12
CA GLN A 106 -3.02 -8.10 -7.80
C GLN A 106 -4.41 -8.48 -7.30
N MET A 107 -5.36 -7.56 -7.41
CA MET A 107 -6.72 -7.80 -6.97
C MET A 107 -7.71 -7.00 -7.81
N TYR A 108 -8.86 -7.60 -8.09
CA TYR A 108 -9.99 -6.94 -8.72
C TYR A 108 -11.10 -6.78 -7.69
N ILE A 109 -11.54 -5.57 -7.47
CA ILE A 109 -12.55 -5.25 -6.46
C ILE A 109 -13.66 -4.36 -7.04
N GLU A 110 -14.75 -4.26 -6.32
CA GLU A 110 -15.83 -3.30 -6.56
C GLU A 110 -16.06 -2.48 -5.27
N VAL A 111 -15.99 -1.17 -5.38
CA VAL A 111 -16.31 -0.24 -4.29
C VAL A 111 -17.44 0.67 -4.76
N ASP A 112 -18.60 0.63 -4.10
CA ASP A 112 -19.81 1.38 -4.49
C ASP A 112 -20.13 1.29 -5.99
N LYS A 113 -20.10 0.08 -6.55
CA LYS A 113 -20.29 -0.24 -7.97
C LYS A 113 -19.14 0.18 -8.90
N GLN A 114 -18.15 0.96 -8.43
CA GLN A 114 -16.93 1.24 -9.19
C GLN A 114 -16.02 0.01 -9.18
N LYS A 115 -15.72 -0.50 -10.34
CA LYS A 115 -14.77 -1.59 -10.54
C LYS A 115 -13.34 -1.03 -10.49
N ILE A 116 -12.47 -1.69 -9.74
CA ILE A 116 -11.09 -1.23 -9.52
C ILE A 116 -10.14 -2.41 -9.63
N TYR A 117 -9.11 -2.25 -10.45
CA TYR A 117 -8.01 -3.19 -10.55
C TYR A 117 -6.82 -2.67 -9.75
N LEU A 118 -6.34 -3.47 -8.80
CA LEU A 118 -5.27 -3.13 -7.87
C LEU A 118 -4.01 -3.91 -8.23
N ASN A 119 -2.90 -3.23 -8.38
CA ASN A 119 -1.57 -3.81 -8.59
C ASN A 119 -0.49 -2.82 -8.13
N HIS A 120 0.72 -3.30 -7.91
CA HIS A 120 1.81 -2.42 -7.49
C HIS A 120 2.39 -1.66 -8.68
N CYS A 121 2.82 -2.37 -9.72
CA CYS A 121 3.35 -1.73 -10.93
C CYS A 121 2.22 -1.41 -11.91
N PRO A 122 2.21 -0.25 -12.58
CA PRO A 122 1.19 0.09 -13.57
C PRO A 122 1.24 -0.89 -14.74
N PHE A 123 0.07 -1.37 -15.16
CA PHE A 123 -0.09 -2.20 -16.35
C PHE A 123 -0.63 -1.37 -17.50
N LEU A 124 -0.08 -1.58 -18.68
CA LEU A 124 -0.60 -0.97 -19.91
C LEU A 124 -2.00 -1.50 -20.24
N CYS A 125 -2.26 -2.76 -19.90
CA CYS A 125 -3.53 -3.45 -20.12
C CYS A 125 -3.85 -4.34 -18.93
N TYR A 126 -5.07 -4.29 -18.44
CA TYR A 126 -5.55 -5.03 -17.27
C TYR A 126 -7.01 -5.45 -17.47
N SER A 127 -7.53 -6.32 -16.63
CA SER A 127 -8.92 -6.78 -16.72
C SER A 127 -9.89 -5.62 -16.56
N GLY A 128 -10.72 -5.38 -17.56
CA GLY A 128 -11.67 -4.27 -17.61
C GLY A 128 -11.07 -2.94 -18.09
N SER A 129 -9.82 -2.93 -18.64
CA SER A 129 -9.18 -1.71 -19.14
C SER A 129 -9.89 -1.06 -20.34
N TYR A 130 -10.79 -1.78 -20.98
CA TYR A 130 -11.64 -1.28 -22.08
C TYR A 130 -13.05 -0.87 -21.61
N ASP A 131 -13.35 -1.10 -20.34
CA ASP A 131 -14.57 -0.71 -19.66
C ASP A 131 -14.29 0.42 -18.67
N ASP A 132 -15.29 0.84 -17.90
CA ASP A 132 -15.13 1.85 -16.83
C ASP A 132 -14.50 1.25 -15.55
N THR A 133 -13.40 0.53 -15.70
CA THR A 133 -12.61 -0.03 -14.58
C THR A 133 -11.39 0.83 -14.33
N TRP A 134 -11.24 1.32 -13.10
CA TRP A 134 -10.06 2.08 -12.69
C TRP A 134 -8.89 1.14 -12.41
N GLN A 135 -7.68 1.61 -12.68
CA GLN A 135 -6.45 1.00 -12.16
C GLN A 135 -5.87 1.90 -11.07
N LEU A 136 -5.65 1.32 -9.88
CA LEU A 136 -4.85 1.97 -8.83
C LEU A 136 -3.55 1.21 -8.65
N PHE A 137 -2.44 1.95 -8.59
CA PHE A 137 -1.09 1.36 -8.53
C PHE A 137 -0.15 2.25 -7.70
N GLY A 138 0.99 1.70 -7.33
CA GLY A 138 2.11 2.36 -6.69
C GLY A 138 3.34 2.44 -7.59
N HIS A 139 4.53 2.22 -7.04
CA HIS A 139 5.82 2.04 -7.68
C HIS A 139 6.41 3.30 -8.36
N VAL A 140 5.61 4.04 -9.11
CA VAL A 140 6.07 5.27 -9.81
C VAL A 140 6.09 6.44 -8.84
N HIS A 141 7.19 6.59 -8.12
CA HIS A 141 7.36 7.73 -7.23
C HIS A 141 7.42 9.02 -8.03
N THR A 142 6.87 10.11 -7.47
CA THR A 142 7.07 11.45 -7.99
C THR A 142 8.51 11.87 -7.72
N SER A 143 9.43 11.61 -8.63
CA SER A 143 10.73 12.25 -8.65
C SER A 143 10.68 13.47 -9.58
N ARG A 144 11.45 14.53 -9.27
CA ARG A 144 11.56 15.72 -10.13
C ARG A 144 12.04 15.39 -11.56
N ASN A 145 12.50 14.17 -11.80
CA ASN A 145 13.02 13.68 -13.07
C ASN A 145 12.07 12.72 -13.80
N ASN A 146 10.91 12.41 -13.26
CA ASN A 146 9.87 11.67 -13.98
C ASN A 146 9.03 12.63 -14.84
N THR A 147 9.70 13.33 -15.75
CA THR A 147 9.02 13.81 -16.95
C THR A 147 8.69 12.56 -17.76
N GLY A 148 7.40 12.21 -17.80
CA GLY A 148 6.93 11.01 -18.47
C GLY A 148 7.53 10.88 -19.89
N LYS A 149 8.22 9.78 -20.10
CA LYS A 149 8.51 9.24 -21.42
C LYS A 149 7.78 7.93 -21.54
#